data_d9b4ee5b6b7b8d10f73f30cef0473e62
#
_entry.id   d9b4ee5b6b7b8d10f73f30cef0473e62
#
_cell.length_a   1.000
_cell.length_b   1.000
_cell.length_c   1.000
_cell.angle_alpha   90.00
_cell.angle_beta   90.00
_cell.angle_gamma   90.00
#
_symmetry.space_group_name_H-M   'P 1'
#
loop_
_entity.id
_entity.type
_entity.pdbx_description
1 polymer ?
#
loop_
_entity_poly.entity_id
_entity_poly.type
_entity_poly.pdbx_seq_one_letter_code
_entity_poly.pdbx_strand_id
1 'polypeptide(L)'
;MENTMTNGTAIMDTPLGEVVAEKRIRIVIADDHPIVRDGIRRLLSLESDIDVVGEAGDGRGVLDVVHETNPDVLLLDLRMPNLDGLGALETLQQTNKRTRVIILTASEDKNEFVQAMKLGCSGIVLKQTAPDLIVKSIRKVHSGEIWLDSHTTAAVMRQFATPGSEMAAQGGGKAGRERSPLSAREREIVALVAQGHKNKEMAEKMFISEQTVKNHLHNIFDKLGVSDRLELALYAIHKGLHLQG
;
A
#
# COMPACT_ATOMS: atom_id res chain seq x y z
N MET A 1 66.64 43.48 17.32
CA MET A 1 66.94 42.48 16.28
C MET A 1 66.54 41.13 16.93
N GLU A 2 65.66 40.56 16.50
CA GLU A 2 65.14 39.60 15.61
C GLU A 2 63.75 39.12 15.97
N ASN A 3 62.90 39.25 15.03
CA ASN A 3 61.50 38.93 15.04
C ASN A 3 61.31 37.48 14.62
N THR A 4 60.69 36.63 15.41
CA THR A 4 60.31 35.32 14.96
C THR A 4 58.79 35.13 15.08
N MET A 5 58.15 35.25 13.95
CA MET A 5 56.71 34.91 13.79
C MET A 5 56.53 33.39 13.79
N THR A 6 55.75 32.90 14.69
CA THR A 6 55.22 31.50 14.63
C THR A 6 53.80 31.53 14.10
N ASN A 7 53.63 31.03 12.89
CA ASN A 7 52.34 30.74 12.25
C ASN A 7 51.65 29.61 13.00
N GLY A 8 50.58 29.92 13.72
CA GLY A 8 49.67 28.93 14.25
C GLY A 8 48.60 28.60 13.20
N THR A 9 48.71 27.42 12.58
CA THR A 9 47.66 26.86 11.73
C THR A 9 46.45 26.46 12.59
N ALA A 10 45.39 27.22 12.51
CA ALA A 10 44.11 26.86 13.11
C ALA A 10 43.52 25.67 12.31
N ILE A 11 43.51 24.51 12.93
CA ILE A 11 42.76 23.35 12.44
C ILE A 11 41.27 23.69 12.68
N MET A 12 40.51 23.97 11.63
CA MET A 12 39.06 24.06 11.68
C MET A 12 38.53 22.67 11.99
N ASP A 13 38.02 22.47 13.19
CA ASP A 13 37.14 21.38 13.56
C ASP A 13 35.87 21.47 12.72
N THR A 14 35.77 20.67 11.69
CA THR A 14 34.50 20.43 10.96
C THR A 14 33.63 19.62 11.88
N PRO A 15 32.45 20.08 12.29
CA PRO A 15 31.54 19.24 13.06
C PRO A 15 31.13 18.04 12.22
N LEU A 16 31.43 16.83 12.77
CA LEU A 16 30.94 15.55 12.26
C LEU A 16 29.42 15.69 12.07
N GLY A 17 28.96 15.62 10.81
CA GLY A 17 27.56 15.73 10.48
C GLY A 17 26.75 14.76 11.34
N GLU A 18 25.72 15.25 12.01
CA GLU A 18 24.69 14.41 12.60
C GLU A 18 24.20 13.45 11.53
N VAL A 19 24.51 12.18 11.70
CA VAL A 19 23.88 11.10 10.94
C VAL A 19 22.43 11.11 11.38
N VAL A 20 21.58 11.75 10.59
CA VAL A 20 20.14 11.67 10.76
C VAL A 20 19.79 10.18 10.59
N ALA A 21 19.54 9.51 11.70
CA ALA A 21 19.14 8.11 11.69
C ALA A 21 17.88 8.03 10.83
N GLU A 22 17.98 7.45 9.64
CA GLU A 22 16.82 7.24 8.77
C GLU A 22 15.77 6.49 9.57
N LYS A 23 14.57 7.06 9.69
CA LYS A 23 13.48 6.53 10.47
C LYS A 23 13.04 5.20 9.84
N ARG A 24 13.37 4.08 10.50
CA ARG A 24 12.99 2.74 10.05
C ARG A 24 11.47 2.57 10.06
N ILE A 25 10.98 1.78 9.11
CA ILE A 25 9.58 1.37 9.03
C ILE A 25 9.31 0.38 10.17
N ARG A 26 8.41 0.73 11.07
CA ARG A 26 8.06 -0.06 12.24
C ARG A 26 6.96 -1.05 11.89
N ILE A 27 7.24 -2.35 12.04
CA ILE A 27 6.35 -3.43 11.63
C ILE A 27 5.89 -4.25 12.84
N VAL A 28 4.59 -4.60 12.85
CA VAL A 28 4.06 -5.69 13.67
C VAL A 28 3.69 -6.86 12.75
N ILE A 29 3.99 -8.09 13.19
CA ILE A 29 3.66 -9.32 12.50
C ILE A 29 2.60 -10.07 13.32
N ALA A 30 1.45 -10.36 12.71
CA ALA A 30 0.35 -11.09 13.32
C ALA A 30 0.00 -12.33 12.51
N ASP A 31 0.28 -13.50 13.06
CA ASP A 31 0.05 -14.82 12.44
C ASP A 31 -0.02 -15.86 13.55
N ASP A 32 -0.94 -16.82 13.51
CA ASP A 32 -1.05 -17.86 14.53
C ASP A 32 0.02 -18.95 14.42
N HIS A 33 0.74 -19.01 13.27
CA HIS A 33 1.81 -19.97 13.04
C HIS A 33 3.18 -19.40 13.45
N PRO A 34 3.83 -19.88 14.54
CA PRO A 34 5.11 -19.34 14.99
C PRO A 34 6.22 -19.42 13.93
N ILE A 35 6.22 -20.49 13.12
CA ILE A 35 7.24 -20.70 12.09
C ILE A 35 7.13 -19.65 10.97
N VAL A 36 5.92 -19.19 10.65
CA VAL A 36 5.66 -18.15 9.66
C VAL A 36 6.16 -16.81 10.21
N ARG A 37 5.82 -16.46 11.47
CA ARG A 37 6.31 -15.24 12.12
C ARG A 37 7.84 -15.20 12.16
N ASP A 38 8.48 -16.30 12.59
CA ASP A 38 9.94 -16.39 12.61
C ASP A 38 10.56 -16.23 11.22
N GLY A 39 9.96 -16.82 10.19
CA GLY A 39 10.40 -16.69 8.81
C GLY A 39 10.33 -15.25 8.30
N ILE A 40 9.19 -14.59 8.52
CA ILE A 40 9.00 -13.19 8.13
C ILE A 40 9.94 -12.27 8.91
N ARG A 41 10.08 -12.45 10.23
CA ARG A 41 11.01 -11.68 11.06
C ARG A 41 12.44 -11.80 10.56
N ARG A 42 12.91 -13.00 10.22
CA ARG A 42 14.25 -13.21 9.64
C ARG A 42 14.39 -12.53 8.28
N LEU A 43 13.38 -12.63 7.42
CA LEU A 43 13.36 -11.92 6.15
C LEU A 43 13.52 -10.41 6.35
N LEU A 44 12.71 -9.82 7.22
CA LEU A 44 12.71 -8.39 7.48
C LEU A 44 13.98 -7.91 8.20
N SER A 45 14.64 -8.77 9.00
CA SER A 45 15.91 -8.43 9.65
C SER A 45 17.08 -8.23 8.69
N LEU A 46 16.95 -8.65 7.44
CA LEU A 46 17.94 -8.41 6.38
C LEU A 46 17.85 -6.99 5.79
N GLU A 47 16.75 -6.28 6.06
CA GLU A 47 16.47 -4.96 5.51
C GLU A 47 16.84 -3.87 6.53
N SER A 48 17.74 -2.96 6.15
CA SER A 48 18.27 -1.92 7.05
C SER A 48 17.25 -0.84 7.42
N ASP A 49 16.21 -0.66 6.58
CA ASP A 49 15.16 0.35 6.70
C ASP A 49 13.90 -0.16 7.40
N ILE A 50 13.87 -1.44 7.85
CA ILE A 50 12.72 -2.08 8.50
C ILE A 50 13.07 -2.50 9.93
N ASP A 51 12.12 -2.37 10.85
CA ASP A 51 12.24 -2.80 12.24
C ASP A 51 10.97 -3.52 12.71
N VAL A 52 11.08 -4.77 13.13
CA VAL A 52 9.98 -5.55 13.70
C VAL A 52 9.84 -5.20 15.17
N VAL A 53 8.83 -4.42 15.53
CA VAL A 53 8.61 -3.86 16.87
C VAL A 53 7.64 -4.66 17.72
N GLY A 54 7.00 -5.70 17.16
CA GLY A 54 6.09 -6.56 17.91
C GLY A 54 5.57 -7.73 17.08
N GLU A 55 5.07 -8.74 17.78
CA GLU A 55 4.45 -9.94 17.19
C GLU A 55 3.19 -10.31 17.99
N ALA A 56 2.21 -10.88 17.30
CA ALA A 56 0.99 -11.41 17.90
C ALA A 56 0.63 -12.78 17.30
N GLY A 57 0.08 -13.68 18.09
CA GLY A 57 -0.37 -15.00 17.67
C GLY A 57 -1.88 -15.15 17.58
N ASP A 58 -2.64 -14.10 17.91
CA ASP A 58 -4.10 -14.07 17.83
C ASP A 58 -4.62 -12.65 17.68
N GLY A 59 -5.88 -12.51 17.26
CA GLY A 59 -6.45 -11.21 16.90
C GLY A 59 -6.65 -10.26 18.09
N ARG A 60 -6.77 -10.74 19.33
CA ARG A 60 -6.81 -9.87 20.52
C ARG A 60 -5.44 -9.32 20.84
N GLY A 61 -4.43 -10.18 20.86
CA GLY A 61 -3.04 -9.76 21.03
C GLY A 61 -2.57 -8.75 19.97
N VAL A 62 -3.11 -8.80 18.76
CA VAL A 62 -2.87 -7.77 17.72
C VAL A 62 -3.25 -6.39 18.21
N LEU A 63 -4.44 -6.24 18.80
CA LEU A 63 -4.94 -4.94 19.24
C LEU A 63 -4.05 -4.35 20.33
N ASP A 64 -3.62 -5.18 21.30
CA ASP A 64 -2.76 -4.78 22.40
C ASP A 64 -1.37 -4.36 21.87
N VAL A 65 -0.73 -5.20 21.06
CA VAL A 65 0.60 -4.92 20.50
C VAL A 65 0.61 -3.68 19.60
N VAL A 66 -0.42 -3.49 18.77
CA VAL A 66 -0.54 -2.29 17.94
C VAL A 66 -0.72 -1.04 18.79
N HIS A 67 -1.50 -1.12 19.86
CA HIS A 67 -1.70 0.00 20.79
C HIS A 67 -0.39 0.37 21.52
N GLU A 68 0.37 -0.62 21.98
CA GLU A 68 1.63 -0.41 22.71
C GLU A 68 2.75 0.10 21.82
N THR A 69 2.88 -0.47 20.62
CA THR A 69 4.04 -0.20 19.74
C THR A 69 3.79 0.91 18.74
N ASN A 70 2.55 1.25 18.40
CA ASN A 70 2.17 2.22 17.35
C ASN A 70 2.98 2.00 16.06
N PRO A 71 2.85 0.84 15.37
CA PRO A 71 3.61 0.53 14.20
C PRO A 71 3.16 1.36 12.97
N ASP A 72 4.04 1.50 11.99
CA ASP A 72 3.70 2.12 10.71
C ASP A 72 2.89 1.14 9.83
N VAL A 73 3.27 -0.16 9.84
CA VAL A 73 2.60 -1.22 9.08
C VAL A 73 2.36 -2.45 9.96
N LEU A 74 1.18 -3.05 9.82
CA LEU A 74 0.81 -4.34 10.39
C LEU A 74 0.70 -5.37 9.27
N LEU A 75 1.46 -6.46 9.34
CA LEU A 75 1.22 -7.68 8.55
C LEU A 75 0.24 -8.54 9.33
N LEU A 76 -0.94 -8.81 8.77
CA LEU A 76 -2.07 -9.43 9.48
C LEU A 76 -2.56 -10.66 8.74
N ASP A 77 -2.46 -11.84 9.37
CA ASP A 77 -3.14 -13.03 8.88
C ASP A 77 -4.66 -12.95 9.08
N LEU A 78 -5.40 -13.48 8.14
CA LEU A 78 -6.86 -13.59 8.25
C LEU A 78 -7.30 -14.73 9.19
N ARG A 79 -6.55 -15.81 9.25
CA ARG A 79 -6.89 -17.02 9.99
C ARG A 79 -6.16 -17.07 11.33
N MET A 80 -6.76 -16.49 12.35
CA MET A 80 -6.22 -16.51 13.71
C MET A 80 -7.29 -16.93 14.73
N PRO A 81 -6.89 -17.53 15.86
CA PRO A 81 -7.82 -17.88 16.94
C PRO A 81 -8.34 -16.63 17.69
N ASN A 82 -9.38 -16.84 18.50
CA ASN A 82 -10.04 -15.85 19.38
C ASN A 82 -10.77 -14.73 18.61
N LEU A 83 -10.06 -13.96 17.83
CA LEU A 83 -10.56 -12.93 16.92
C LEU A 83 -9.86 -13.11 15.59
N ASP A 84 -10.60 -13.30 14.51
CA ASP A 84 -10.01 -13.44 13.18
C ASP A 84 -9.44 -12.11 12.66
N GLY A 85 -8.65 -12.19 11.59
CA GLY A 85 -7.97 -11.01 11.06
C GLY A 85 -8.93 -9.95 10.53
N LEU A 86 -10.09 -10.31 10.01
CA LEU A 86 -11.09 -9.32 9.55
C LEU A 86 -11.70 -8.57 10.73
N GLY A 87 -12.03 -9.27 11.82
CA GLY A 87 -12.53 -8.64 13.05
C GLY A 87 -11.47 -7.75 13.74
N ALA A 88 -10.20 -8.17 13.73
CA ALA A 88 -9.10 -7.35 14.20
C ALA A 88 -8.93 -6.09 13.34
N LEU A 89 -8.98 -6.22 12.01
CA LEU A 89 -8.92 -5.10 11.07
C LEU A 89 -10.05 -4.11 11.31
N GLU A 90 -11.29 -4.58 11.45
CA GLU A 90 -12.46 -3.73 11.69
C GLU A 90 -12.28 -2.92 13.00
N THR A 91 -11.85 -3.57 14.06
CA THR A 91 -11.59 -2.89 15.36
C THR A 91 -10.47 -1.86 15.23
N LEU A 92 -9.38 -2.19 14.54
CA LEU A 92 -8.26 -1.27 14.33
C LEU A 92 -8.67 -0.04 13.52
N GLN A 93 -9.49 -0.19 12.50
CA GLN A 93 -9.95 0.96 11.70
C GLN A 93 -10.81 1.94 12.50
N GLN A 94 -11.43 1.49 13.58
CA GLN A 94 -12.19 2.35 14.50
C GLN A 94 -11.29 3.02 15.54
N THR A 95 -10.23 2.35 15.98
CA THR A 95 -9.41 2.77 17.13
C THR A 95 -8.04 3.33 16.74
N ASN A 96 -7.45 2.87 15.65
CA ASN A 96 -6.11 3.27 15.20
C ASN A 96 -6.05 3.41 13.66
N LYS A 97 -6.32 4.59 13.15
CA LYS A 97 -6.27 4.91 11.71
C LYS A 97 -4.85 5.19 11.18
N ARG A 98 -3.85 5.21 12.03
CA ARG A 98 -2.47 5.53 11.66
C ARG A 98 -1.73 4.32 11.09
N THR A 99 -1.93 3.16 11.69
CA THR A 99 -1.30 1.90 11.27
C THR A 99 -1.91 1.42 9.95
N ARG A 100 -1.10 1.22 8.93
CA ARG A 100 -1.52 0.65 7.67
C ARG A 100 -1.51 -0.87 7.74
N VAL A 101 -2.54 -1.52 7.25
CA VAL A 101 -2.68 -2.97 7.37
C VAL A 101 -2.47 -3.63 6.02
N ILE A 102 -1.54 -4.57 5.96
CA ILE A 102 -1.35 -5.52 4.85
C ILE A 102 -1.86 -6.87 5.32
N ILE A 103 -2.85 -7.40 4.62
CA ILE A 103 -3.32 -8.77 4.83
C ILE A 103 -2.29 -9.74 4.25
N LEU A 104 -1.83 -10.68 5.07
CA LEU A 104 -0.93 -11.76 4.67
C LEU A 104 -1.65 -13.09 4.86
N THR A 105 -2.14 -13.71 3.78
CA THR A 105 -3.03 -14.87 3.87
C THR A 105 -2.63 -16.01 2.93
N ALA A 106 -2.93 -17.24 3.33
CA ALA A 106 -2.85 -18.41 2.46
C ALA A 106 -4.15 -18.63 1.66
N SER A 107 -5.23 -17.93 2.02
CA SER A 107 -6.52 -18.03 1.32
C SER A 107 -6.47 -17.32 -0.03
N GLU A 108 -7.11 -17.94 -1.02
CA GLU A 108 -7.35 -17.35 -2.34
C GLU A 108 -8.83 -16.92 -2.51
N ASP A 109 -9.58 -16.86 -1.41
CA ASP A 109 -11.00 -16.47 -1.44
C ASP A 109 -11.13 -14.98 -1.75
N LYS A 110 -11.68 -14.72 -2.93
CA LYS A 110 -11.92 -13.37 -3.43
C LYS A 110 -12.88 -12.55 -2.58
N ASN A 111 -13.82 -13.20 -1.88
CA ASN A 111 -14.76 -12.52 -1.00
C ASN A 111 -14.04 -11.98 0.25
N GLU A 112 -13.09 -12.75 0.82
CA GLU A 112 -12.25 -12.29 1.92
C GLU A 112 -11.41 -11.06 1.51
N PHE A 113 -10.85 -11.07 0.30
CA PHE A 113 -10.07 -9.93 -0.22
C PHE A 113 -10.92 -8.67 -0.35
N VAL A 114 -12.11 -8.81 -0.92
CA VAL A 114 -13.04 -7.69 -1.05
C VAL A 114 -13.49 -7.17 0.32
N GLN A 115 -13.77 -8.06 1.26
CA GLN A 115 -14.14 -7.69 2.61
C GLN A 115 -13.00 -6.96 3.33
N ALA A 116 -11.77 -7.45 3.23
CA ALA A 116 -10.59 -6.78 3.80
C ALA A 116 -10.39 -5.37 3.20
N MET A 117 -10.53 -5.23 1.88
CA MET A 117 -10.48 -3.93 1.22
C MET A 117 -11.61 -2.99 1.68
N LYS A 118 -12.83 -3.52 1.84
CA LYS A 118 -13.96 -2.78 2.41
C LYS A 118 -13.71 -2.28 3.82
N LEU A 119 -13.03 -3.07 4.62
CA LEU A 119 -12.62 -2.70 5.97
C LEU A 119 -11.40 -1.77 6.00
N GLY A 120 -10.82 -1.42 4.85
CA GLY A 120 -9.75 -0.41 4.75
C GLY A 120 -8.33 -0.96 4.89
N CYS A 121 -8.06 -2.23 4.54
CA CYS A 121 -6.68 -2.69 4.43
C CYS A 121 -5.96 -1.94 3.30
N SER A 122 -4.66 -1.76 3.45
CA SER A 122 -3.80 -1.04 2.48
C SER A 122 -3.10 -1.99 1.50
N GLY A 123 -3.22 -3.29 1.70
CA GLY A 123 -2.65 -4.28 0.78
C GLY A 123 -3.05 -5.70 1.10
N ILE A 124 -2.89 -6.59 0.11
CA ILE A 124 -3.10 -8.03 0.25
C ILE A 124 -1.91 -8.74 -0.40
N VAL A 125 -1.30 -9.65 0.35
CA VAL A 125 -0.16 -10.48 -0.08
C VAL A 125 -0.47 -11.94 0.27
N LEU A 126 -0.29 -12.84 -0.69
CA LEU A 126 -0.43 -14.27 -0.44
C LEU A 126 0.83 -14.81 0.26
N LYS A 127 0.68 -15.70 1.26
CA LYS A 127 1.80 -16.31 2.00
C LYS A 127 2.78 -17.09 1.11
N GLN A 128 2.32 -17.60 -0.05
CA GLN A 128 3.16 -18.23 -1.08
C GLN A 128 3.91 -17.24 -1.98
N THR A 129 3.72 -15.95 -1.80
CA THR A 129 4.39 -14.92 -2.58
C THR A 129 5.90 -14.91 -2.30
N ALA A 130 6.70 -14.58 -3.32
CA ALA A 130 8.16 -14.46 -3.17
C ALA A 130 8.53 -13.44 -2.09
N PRO A 131 9.53 -13.72 -1.24
CA PRO A 131 9.92 -12.89 -0.10
C PRO A 131 10.14 -11.41 -0.44
N ASP A 132 10.81 -11.12 -1.57
CA ASP A 132 11.09 -9.75 -2.02
C ASP A 132 9.80 -8.95 -2.29
N LEU A 133 8.69 -9.60 -2.65
CA LEU A 133 7.41 -8.94 -2.85
C LEU A 133 6.74 -8.56 -1.53
N ILE A 134 7.00 -9.30 -0.44
CA ILE A 134 6.56 -8.94 0.91
C ILE A 134 7.27 -7.65 1.33
N VAL A 135 8.59 -7.59 1.19
CA VAL A 135 9.38 -6.39 1.50
C VAL A 135 8.93 -5.19 0.65
N LYS A 136 8.74 -5.42 -0.65
CA LYS A 136 8.27 -4.38 -1.56
C LYS A 136 6.86 -3.87 -1.21
N SER A 137 5.94 -4.75 -0.81
CA SER A 137 4.60 -4.37 -0.38
C SER A 137 4.62 -3.48 0.87
N ILE A 138 5.49 -3.80 1.83
CA ILE A 138 5.68 -2.98 3.04
C ILE A 138 6.11 -1.56 2.69
N ARG A 139 7.14 -1.41 1.85
CA ARG A 139 7.63 -0.10 1.43
C ARG A 139 6.58 0.71 0.68
N LYS A 140 5.85 0.08 -0.23
CA LYS A 140 4.77 0.70 -1.00
C LYS A 140 3.61 1.14 -0.10
N VAL A 141 3.17 0.28 0.79
CA VAL A 141 2.12 0.61 1.74
C VAL A 141 2.59 1.70 2.71
N HIS A 142 3.83 1.66 3.19
CA HIS A 142 4.40 2.72 4.03
C HIS A 142 4.45 4.08 3.30
N SER A 143 4.70 4.12 1.98
CA SER A 143 4.63 5.36 1.19
C SER A 143 3.20 5.87 0.94
N GLY A 144 2.17 5.10 1.30
CA GLY A 144 0.76 5.46 1.14
C GLY A 144 0.10 4.88 -0.11
N GLU A 145 0.80 4.00 -0.83
CA GLU A 145 0.24 3.28 -1.97
C GLU A 145 -0.55 2.04 -1.51
N ILE A 146 -1.52 1.61 -2.31
CA ILE A 146 -2.21 0.34 -2.09
C ILE A 146 -1.46 -0.77 -2.82
N TRP A 147 -1.24 -1.90 -2.13
CA TRP A 147 -0.56 -3.06 -2.71
C TRP A 147 -1.54 -4.21 -2.98
N LEU A 148 -1.72 -4.54 -4.26
CA LEU A 148 -2.39 -5.76 -4.69
C LEU A 148 -1.61 -6.37 -5.86
N ASP A 149 -1.49 -7.70 -5.88
CA ASP A 149 -0.99 -8.38 -7.08
C ASP A 149 -2.02 -8.34 -8.22
N SER A 150 -1.61 -8.72 -9.42
CA SER A 150 -2.46 -8.66 -10.61
C SER A 150 -3.71 -9.54 -10.49
N HIS A 151 -3.63 -10.66 -9.78
CA HIS A 151 -4.74 -11.61 -9.61
C HIS A 151 -5.77 -11.07 -8.61
N THR A 152 -5.31 -10.59 -7.48
CA THR A 152 -6.12 -9.97 -6.43
C THR A 152 -6.78 -8.70 -6.93
N THR A 153 -6.05 -7.85 -7.66
CA THR A 153 -6.58 -6.64 -8.30
C THR A 153 -7.78 -6.95 -9.19
N ALA A 154 -7.67 -7.93 -10.09
CA ALA A 154 -8.77 -8.30 -10.99
C ALA A 154 -9.98 -8.89 -10.27
N ALA A 155 -9.76 -9.57 -9.14
CA ALA A 155 -10.84 -10.13 -8.32
C ALA A 155 -11.62 -9.03 -7.59
N VAL A 156 -10.91 -8.13 -6.93
CA VAL A 156 -11.45 -6.98 -6.20
C VAL A 156 -12.24 -6.08 -7.17
N MET A 157 -11.65 -5.72 -8.31
CA MET A 157 -12.30 -4.86 -9.31
C MET A 157 -13.63 -5.43 -9.82
N ARG A 158 -13.70 -6.72 -10.13
CA ARG A 158 -14.93 -7.34 -10.64
C ARG A 158 -16.08 -7.25 -9.65
N GLN A 159 -15.83 -7.37 -8.37
CA GLN A 159 -16.88 -7.36 -7.36
C GLN A 159 -17.33 -5.93 -6.99
N PHE A 160 -16.44 -4.94 -7.10
CA PHE A 160 -16.82 -3.53 -6.96
C PHE A 160 -17.55 -2.98 -8.18
N ALA A 161 -17.36 -3.56 -9.36
CA ALA A 161 -18.09 -3.18 -10.58
C ALA A 161 -19.54 -3.68 -10.61
N THR A 162 -19.97 -4.54 -9.68
CA THR A 162 -21.36 -5.04 -9.61
C THR A 162 -22.29 -3.95 -9.03
N PRO A 163 -23.41 -3.58 -9.69
CA PRO A 163 -24.35 -2.59 -9.18
C PRO A 163 -24.97 -3.05 -7.85
N GLY A 164 -24.80 -2.28 -6.78
CA GLY A 164 -25.30 -2.58 -5.43
C GLY A 164 -24.28 -2.55 -4.30
N SER A 165 -23.00 -2.30 -4.58
CA SER A 165 -21.97 -2.19 -3.55
C SER A 165 -21.97 -0.79 -2.92
N GLU A 166 -22.36 -0.69 -1.64
CA GLU A 166 -22.50 0.58 -0.86
C GLU A 166 -21.19 1.29 -0.51
N MET A 167 -20.11 1.12 -1.27
CA MET A 167 -18.79 1.60 -0.88
C MET A 167 -18.33 2.94 -1.48
N ALA A 168 -19.30 3.80 -1.80
CA ALA A 168 -19.01 5.11 -2.41
C ALA A 168 -18.64 6.25 -1.45
N ALA A 169 -18.47 6.03 -0.13
CA ALA A 169 -18.54 7.15 0.81
C ALA A 169 -17.29 7.51 1.65
N GLN A 170 -16.20 6.77 1.63
CA GLN A 170 -15.06 7.06 2.55
C GLN A 170 -13.65 6.99 1.93
N GLY A 171 -13.47 7.56 0.76
CA GLY A 171 -12.17 7.88 0.20
C GLY A 171 -11.93 9.39 0.25
N GLY A 172 -11.58 9.93 1.43
CA GLY A 172 -11.28 11.35 1.63
C GLY A 172 -9.97 11.76 1.01
N GLY A 173 -9.91 11.94 -0.30
CA GLY A 173 -8.81 12.63 -0.98
C GLY A 173 -9.02 14.14 -0.92
N LYS A 174 -8.00 14.87 -0.44
CA LYS A 174 -7.93 16.33 -0.27
C LYS A 174 -8.67 17.10 -1.36
N ALA A 175 -9.74 17.78 -0.97
CA ALA A 175 -10.38 18.81 -1.78
C ALA A 175 -9.43 20.00 -1.99
N GLY A 176 -9.31 20.46 -3.25
CA GLY A 176 -8.73 21.77 -3.52
C GLY A 176 -7.64 21.85 -4.58
N ARG A 177 -7.95 21.38 -5.81
CA ARG A 177 -7.41 21.95 -7.06
C ARG A 177 -8.45 21.71 -8.15
N GLU A 178 -8.81 22.71 -8.91
CA GLU A 178 -9.59 22.55 -10.15
C GLU A 178 -8.85 21.57 -11.06
N ARG A 179 -9.36 20.33 -11.10
CA ARG A 179 -8.72 19.26 -11.86
C ARG A 179 -9.13 19.42 -13.32
N SER A 180 -8.16 19.51 -14.19
CA SER A 180 -8.38 19.56 -15.64
C SER A 180 -9.26 18.37 -16.09
N PRO A 181 -10.32 18.59 -16.88
CA PRO A 181 -11.21 17.51 -17.29
C PRO A 181 -10.46 16.47 -18.11
N LEU A 182 -10.80 15.19 -17.91
CA LEU A 182 -10.25 14.11 -18.72
C LEU A 182 -10.69 14.27 -20.20
N SER A 183 -9.78 14.07 -21.11
CA SER A 183 -10.08 13.97 -22.55
C SER A 183 -10.96 12.73 -22.85
N ALA A 184 -11.57 12.66 -24.00
CA ALA A 184 -12.35 11.49 -24.42
C ALA A 184 -11.52 10.20 -24.38
N ARG A 185 -10.26 10.26 -24.84
CA ARG A 185 -9.31 9.13 -24.82
C ARG A 185 -8.92 8.71 -23.42
N GLU A 186 -8.71 9.65 -22.51
CA GLU A 186 -8.41 9.35 -21.11
C GLU A 186 -9.60 8.73 -20.39
N ARG A 187 -10.83 9.18 -20.68
CA ARG A 187 -12.06 8.56 -20.14
C ARG A 187 -12.22 7.11 -20.61
N GLU A 188 -11.93 6.83 -21.88
CA GLU A 188 -11.96 5.47 -22.43
C GLU A 188 -10.94 4.56 -21.72
N ILE A 189 -9.71 5.03 -21.49
CA ILE A 189 -8.70 4.30 -20.72
C ILE A 189 -9.17 4.06 -19.28
N VAL A 190 -9.73 5.07 -18.62
CA VAL A 190 -10.25 4.96 -17.25
C VAL A 190 -11.38 3.91 -17.18
N ALA A 191 -12.28 3.87 -18.14
CA ALA A 191 -13.34 2.86 -18.23
C ALA A 191 -12.77 1.45 -18.41
N LEU A 192 -11.78 1.27 -19.28
CA LEU A 192 -11.12 -0.02 -19.51
C LEU A 192 -10.32 -0.47 -18.28
N VAL A 193 -9.70 0.45 -17.53
CA VAL A 193 -9.05 0.15 -16.26
C VAL A 193 -10.06 -0.36 -15.24
N ALA A 194 -11.20 0.28 -15.12
CA ALA A 194 -12.29 -0.13 -14.22
C ALA A 194 -12.89 -1.50 -14.59
N GLN A 195 -12.86 -1.86 -15.88
CA GLN A 195 -13.25 -3.18 -16.37
C GLN A 195 -12.17 -4.26 -16.16
N GLY A 196 -11.00 -3.90 -15.62
CA GLY A 196 -9.92 -4.84 -15.30
C GLY A 196 -8.98 -5.18 -16.46
N HIS A 197 -9.04 -4.49 -17.61
CA HIS A 197 -8.19 -4.76 -18.77
C HIS A 197 -6.71 -4.43 -18.49
N LYS A 198 -5.80 -5.31 -18.92
CA LYS A 198 -4.35 -5.06 -18.89
C LYS A 198 -3.93 -4.03 -19.94
N ASN A 199 -2.75 -3.40 -19.77
CA ASN A 199 -2.26 -2.40 -20.70
C ASN A 199 -2.19 -2.90 -22.15
N LYS A 200 -1.79 -4.17 -22.36
CA LYS A 200 -1.75 -4.80 -23.68
C LYS A 200 -3.15 -4.92 -24.30
N GLU A 201 -4.13 -5.36 -23.51
CA GLU A 201 -5.53 -5.50 -23.97
C GLU A 201 -6.16 -4.14 -24.27
N MET A 202 -5.84 -3.11 -23.50
CA MET A 202 -6.25 -1.73 -23.77
C MET A 202 -5.62 -1.20 -25.04
N ALA A 203 -4.32 -1.46 -25.26
CA ALA A 203 -3.60 -1.07 -26.46
C ALA A 203 -4.23 -1.69 -27.73
N GLU A 204 -4.56 -2.99 -27.67
CA GLU A 204 -5.23 -3.70 -28.78
C GLU A 204 -6.63 -3.12 -29.06
N LYS A 205 -7.46 -2.91 -28.00
CA LYS A 205 -8.81 -2.35 -28.14
C LYS A 205 -8.83 -0.91 -28.68
N MET A 206 -7.84 -0.13 -28.30
CA MET A 206 -7.76 1.29 -28.67
C MET A 206 -6.92 1.55 -29.92
N PHE A 207 -6.35 0.49 -30.52
CA PHE A 207 -5.46 0.57 -31.68
C PHE A 207 -4.26 1.51 -31.49
N ILE A 208 -3.61 1.43 -30.30
CA ILE A 208 -2.42 2.19 -29.95
C ILE A 208 -1.34 1.27 -29.35
N SER A 209 -0.13 1.80 -29.15
CA SER A 209 0.93 1.01 -28.50
C SER A 209 0.71 0.88 -26.99
N GLU A 210 1.23 -0.20 -26.40
CA GLU A 210 1.22 -0.36 -24.93
C GLU A 210 1.96 0.80 -24.22
N GLN A 211 3.02 1.32 -24.84
CA GLN A 211 3.74 2.48 -24.34
C GLN A 211 2.87 3.74 -24.31
N THR A 212 2.03 3.91 -25.32
CA THR A 212 1.06 5.03 -25.38
C THR A 212 0.03 4.91 -24.25
N VAL A 213 -0.44 3.68 -23.95
CA VAL A 213 -1.34 3.45 -22.80
C VAL A 213 -0.66 3.82 -21.49
N LYS A 214 0.61 3.43 -21.28
CA LYS A 214 1.38 3.80 -20.08
C LYS A 214 1.52 5.31 -19.92
N ASN A 215 1.79 6.02 -21.01
CA ASN A 215 1.89 7.48 -21.00
C ASN A 215 0.54 8.15 -20.64
N HIS A 216 -0.56 7.65 -21.20
CA HIS A 216 -1.89 8.14 -20.83
C HIS A 216 -2.21 7.88 -19.35
N LEU A 217 -1.90 6.67 -18.82
CA LEU A 217 -2.13 6.34 -17.41
C LEU A 217 -1.35 7.28 -16.49
N HIS A 218 -0.09 7.58 -16.81
CA HIS A 218 0.70 8.56 -16.04
C HIS A 218 0.01 9.93 -15.98
N ASN A 219 -0.39 10.46 -17.14
CA ASN A 219 -1.10 11.74 -17.21
C ASN A 219 -2.45 11.72 -16.48
N ILE A 220 -3.17 10.59 -16.54
CA ILE A 220 -4.45 10.41 -15.83
C ILE A 220 -4.22 10.41 -14.32
N PHE A 221 -3.20 9.71 -13.82
CA PHE A 221 -2.84 9.70 -12.40
C PHE A 221 -2.56 11.10 -11.91
N ASP A 222 -1.76 11.88 -12.62
CA ASP A 222 -1.46 13.28 -12.27
C ASP A 222 -2.71 14.17 -12.29
N LYS A 223 -3.56 14.04 -13.32
CA LYS A 223 -4.79 14.85 -13.47
C LYS A 223 -5.82 14.56 -12.38
N LEU A 224 -5.98 13.29 -12.01
CA LEU A 224 -6.96 12.87 -11.01
C LEU A 224 -6.42 12.92 -9.60
N GLY A 225 -5.08 13.00 -9.44
CA GLY A 225 -4.38 12.95 -8.16
C GLY A 225 -4.55 11.57 -7.51
N VAL A 226 -4.56 10.52 -8.32
CA VAL A 226 -4.56 9.12 -7.89
C VAL A 226 -3.15 8.56 -8.03
N SER A 227 -2.76 7.69 -7.11
CA SER A 227 -1.38 7.23 -7.00
C SER A 227 -1.12 5.94 -7.77
N ASP A 228 -2.16 5.16 -8.03
CA ASP A 228 -2.02 3.87 -8.69
C ASP A 228 -3.27 3.46 -9.51
N ARG A 229 -3.14 2.29 -10.16
CA ARG A 229 -4.18 1.74 -11.03
C ARG A 229 -5.46 1.36 -10.29
N LEU A 230 -5.34 0.90 -9.04
CA LEU A 230 -6.50 0.50 -8.23
C LEU A 230 -7.27 1.75 -7.81
N GLU A 231 -6.59 2.77 -7.33
CA GLU A 231 -7.21 4.05 -6.95
C GLU A 231 -7.91 4.67 -8.15
N LEU A 232 -7.31 4.57 -9.35
CA LEU A 232 -7.95 4.98 -10.60
C LEU A 232 -9.23 4.18 -10.89
N ALA A 233 -9.19 2.85 -10.73
CA ALA A 233 -10.35 2.00 -10.96
C ALA A 233 -11.49 2.31 -9.98
N LEU A 234 -11.17 2.46 -8.69
CA LEU A 234 -12.14 2.86 -7.66
C LEU A 234 -12.73 4.23 -7.93
N TYR A 235 -11.90 5.20 -8.35
CA TYR A 235 -12.36 6.52 -8.78
C TYR A 235 -13.34 6.42 -9.96
N ALA A 236 -13.02 5.61 -10.97
CA ALA A 236 -13.87 5.42 -12.14
C ALA A 236 -15.23 4.79 -11.79
N ILE A 237 -15.23 3.80 -10.91
CA ILE A 237 -16.45 3.14 -10.41
C ILE A 237 -17.30 4.15 -9.63
N HIS A 238 -16.70 4.89 -8.71
CA HIS A 238 -17.38 5.92 -7.91
C HIS A 238 -18.00 7.03 -8.76
N LYS A 239 -17.32 7.41 -9.85
CA LYS A 239 -17.81 8.43 -10.80
C LYS A 239 -18.72 7.88 -11.89
N GLY A 240 -19.01 6.57 -11.91
CA GLY A 240 -19.83 5.92 -12.93
C GLY A 240 -19.20 5.89 -14.32
N LEU A 241 -17.89 6.11 -14.45
CA LEU A 241 -17.18 6.18 -15.73
C LEU A 241 -17.02 4.80 -16.39
N HIS A 242 -17.16 3.72 -15.65
CA HIS A 242 -17.10 2.33 -16.14
C HIS A 242 -18.30 1.91 -17.02
N LEU A 243 -19.41 2.69 -16.98
CA LEU A 243 -20.64 2.42 -17.72
C LEU A 243 -20.69 3.15 -19.09
N GLN A 244 -19.68 3.94 -19.46
CA GLN A 244 -19.66 4.80 -20.64
C GLN A 244 -18.83 4.22 -21.80
N GLY A 245 -18.70 2.90 -21.87
CA GLY A 245 -18.00 2.19 -22.97
C GLY A 245 -18.95 1.37 -23.83
#